data_eb242c5c04b9c318b19249bddfe3e043
#
_entry.id   eb242c5c04b9c318b19249bddfe3e043
#
_cell.length_a   1.000
_cell.length_b   1.000
_cell.length_c   1.000
_cell.angle_alpha   90.00
_cell.angle_beta   90.00
_cell.angle_gamma   90.00
#
_symmetry.space_group_name_H-M   'P 1'
#
loop_
_entity.id
_entity.type
_entity.pdbx_description
1 polymer ?
#
loop_
_entity_poly.entity_id
_entity_poly.type
_entity_poly.pdbx_seq_one_letter_code
_entity_poly.pdbx_strand_id
1 'polypeptide(L)'
;MAADIPSLLTVKQIIATDRAPRAIGPYSQAVRAGNLVFASGQIPIDPATGEFVAGGVAEQTEQVLRNLTSVFAAAGVELNQIVKTTVFLADMEDFAAMNEVYGRFFGEQSPARATVQAARLPRDAKVEIEAIAVSEPRAVATGS
;
A
#
# COMPACT_ATOMS: atom_id res chain seq x y z
N MET A 1 33.69 12.87 2.60
CA MET A 1 33.93 12.08 3.24
C MET A 1 32.98 11.08 3.53
N ALA A 2 33.36 10.09 4.02
CA ALA A 2 32.52 8.96 4.29
C ALA A 2 31.31 9.33 5.13
N ALA A 3 31.43 10.38 5.87
CA ALA A 3 30.33 10.78 6.74
C ALA A 3 29.04 11.09 5.98
N ASP A 4 29.14 11.46 4.73
CA ASP A 4 27.94 11.81 3.99
C ASP A 4 27.12 10.61 3.59
N ILE A 5 27.77 9.46 3.45
CA ILE A 5 27.05 8.28 2.97
C ILE A 5 25.99 7.79 3.92
N PRO A 6 26.25 7.65 5.22
CA PRO A 6 25.21 7.24 6.14
C PRO A 6 24.03 8.22 6.14
N SER A 7 24.30 9.52 6.02
CA SER A 7 23.24 10.49 5.99
C SER A 7 22.34 10.30 4.81
N LEU A 8 22.90 10.01 3.63
CA LEU A 8 22.09 9.80 2.46
C LEU A 8 21.23 8.56 2.59
N LEU A 9 21.73 7.52 3.25
CA LEU A 9 20.98 6.29 3.41
C LEU A 9 19.80 6.45 4.37
N THR A 10 19.87 7.43 5.27
CA THR A 10 18.79 7.62 6.24
C THR A 10 17.82 8.71 5.85
N VAL A 11 18.07 9.40 4.74
CA VAL A 11 17.15 10.43 4.28
C VAL A 11 15.92 9.76 3.70
N LYS A 12 14.75 10.19 4.17
CA LYS A 12 13.53 9.63 3.63
C LYS A 12 13.19 10.32 2.31
N GLN A 13 12.58 9.57 1.41
CA GLN A 13 12.10 10.09 0.14
C GLN A 13 10.59 10.02 0.12
N ILE A 14 9.96 11.14 -0.23
CA ILE A 14 8.52 11.21 -0.36
C ILE A 14 8.13 10.64 -1.72
N ILE A 15 7.17 9.73 -1.72
CA ILE A 15 6.64 9.12 -2.95
C ILE A 15 5.25 9.69 -3.19
N ALA A 16 5.00 10.13 -4.40
CA ALA A 16 3.69 10.65 -4.77
C ALA A 16 3.39 10.29 -6.22
N THR A 17 2.11 10.03 -6.50
CA THR A 17 1.68 9.72 -7.86
C THR A 17 0.23 10.17 -7.99
N ASP A 18 -0.16 10.61 -9.19
CA ASP A 18 -1.55 10.93 -9.45
C ASP A 18 -2.34 9.73 -9.95
N ARG A 19 -1.71 8.54 -9.97
CA ARG A 19 -2.41 7.30 -10.29
C ARG A 19 -3.04 6.66 -9.06
N ALA A 20 -2.90 7.29 -7.91
CA ALA A 20 -3.57 6.90 -6.68
C ALA A 20 -4.18 8.14 -6.07
N PRO A 21 -5.13 8.01 -5.14
CA PRO A 21 -5.77 9.18 -4.54
C PRO A 21 -4.74 10.09 -3.88
N ARG A 22 -4.91 11.40 -4.06
CA ARG A 22 -4.00 12.36 -3.47
C ARG A 22 -4.09 12.31 -1.97
N ALA A 23 -2.96 12.52 -1.31
CA ALA A 23 -2.95 12.66 0.14
C ALA A 23 -3.68 13.96 0.49
N ILE A 24 -4.70 13.84 1.32
CA ILE A 24 -5.46 14.99 1.78
C ILE A 24 -5.14 15.15 3.25
N GLY A 25 -4.29 16.12 3.57
CA GLY A 25 -3.85 16.34 4.93
C GLY A 25 -2.33 16.19 5.05
N PRO A 26 -1.82 16.23 6.26
CA PRO A 26 -0.37 16.26 6.48
C PRO A 26 0.24 14.85 6.49
N TYR A 27 0.16 14.16 5.35
CA TYR A 27 0.80 12.85 5.21
C TYR A 27 1.17 12.63 3.75
N SER A 28 2.06 11.67 3.51
CA SER A 28 2.50 11.31 2.16
C SER A 28 1.83 10.01 1.75
N GLN A 29 1.65 9.81 0.44
CA GLN A 29 1.11 8.54 -0.05
C GLN A 29 2.04 7.38 0.33
N ALA A 30 3.34 7.59 0.24
CA ALA A 30 4.32 6.62 0.69
C ALA A 30 5.64 7.31 0.98
N VAL A 31 6.50 6.62 1.72
CA VAL A 31 7.82 7.12 2.08
C VAL A 31 8.80 5.97 1.91
N ARG A 32 9.93 6.28 1.26
CA ARG A 32 11.04 5.33 1.19
C ARG A 32 12.05 5.67 2.28
N ALA A 33 12.50 4.66 3.00
CA ALA A 33 13.57 4.80 3.97
C ALA A 33 14.51 3.61 3.77
N GLY A 34 15.72 3.90 3.25
CA GLY A 34 16.64 2.83 2.89
C GLY A 34 16.04 1.97 1.80
N ASN A 35 15.95 0.68 2.04
CA ASN A 35 15.32 -0.25 1.09
C ASN A 35 13.91 -0.63 1.48
N LEU A 36 13.27 0.13 2.37
CA LEU A 36 11.88 -0.11 2.73
C LEU A 36 11.01 1.00 2.20
N VAL A 37 9.81 0.64 1.76
CA VAL A 37 8.82 1.62 1.29
C VAL A 37 7.57 1.38 2.12
N PHE A 38 7.11 2.45 2.77
CA PHE A 38 5.94 2.42 3.65
C PHE A 38 4.81 3.17 2.94
N ALA A 39 3.73 2.48 2.65
CA ALA A 39 2.57 3.12 2.02
C ALA A 39 1.52 3.40 3.07
N SER A 40 0.98 4.61 3.02
CA SER A 40 -0.14 4.99 3.85
C SER A 40 -1.36 4.15 3.50
N GLY A 41 -2.28 4.05 4.42
CA GLY A 41 -3.52 3.31 4.19
C GLY A 41 -4.28 3.89 3.01
N GLN A 42 -4.76 3.00 2.14
CA GLN A 42 -5.57 3.40 1.01
C GLN A 42 -7.01 3.02 1.26
N ILE A 43 -7.92 3.93 0.92
CA ILE A 43 -9.35 3.69 0.95
C ILE A 43 -9.83 3.63 -0.51
N PRO A 44 -11.05 3.15 -0.76
CA PRO A 44 -11.45 2.77 -2.13
C PRO A 44 -11.87 3.93 -3.02
N ILE A 45 -11.04 4.95 -3.11
CA ILE A 45 -11.28 6.10 -3.97
C ILE A 45 -10.71 5.81 -5.34
N ASP A 46 -11.51 6.04 -6.38
CA ASP A 46 -11.02 5.98 -7.75
C ASP A 46 -10.26 7.29 -8.00
N PRO A 47 -8.96 7.23 -8.30
CA PRO A 47 -8.19 8.47 -8.47
C PRO A 47 -8.63 9.30 -9.67
N ALA A 48 -9.32 8.69 -10.64
CA ALA A 48 -9.79 9.43 -11.81
C ALA A 48 -10.96 10.34 -11.46
N THR A 49 -11.78 9.96 -10.48
CA THR A 49 -12.99 10.71 -10.15
C THR A 49 -12.93 11.36 -8.77
N GLY A 50 -12.09 10.86 -7.88
CA GLY A 50 -12.06 11.32 -6.49
C GLY A 50 -13.18 10.75 -5.65
N GLU A 51 -13.97 9.82 -6.19
CA GLU A 51 -15.12 9.24 -5.50
C GLU A 51 -14.88 7.79 -5.18
N PHE A 52 -15.59 7.25 -4.20
CA PHE A 52 -15.54 5.82 -3.90
C PHE A 52 -16.10 5.05 -5.08
N VAL A 53 -15.49 3.89 -5.33
CA VAL A 53 -16.05 2.99 -6.34
C VAL A 53 -17.40 2.47 -5.86
N ALA A 54 -18.26 2.15 -6.80
CA ALA A 54 -19.55 1.56 -6.49
C ALA A 54 -19.36 0.10 -6.08
N GLY A 55 -20.25 -0.39 -5.26
CA GLY A 55 -20.27 -1.79 -4.88
C GLY A 55 -19.98 -1.99 -3.40
N GLY A 56 -19.75 -3.24 -3.04
CA GLY A 56 -19.52 -3.61 -1.66
C GLY A 56 -18.05 -3.79 -1.35
N VAL A 57 -17.75 -4.62 -0.33
CA VAL A 57 -16.38 -4.77 0.13
C VAL A 57 -15.48 -5.39 -0.93
N ALA A 58 -16.03 -6.25 -1.80
CA ALA A 58 -15.22 -6.86 -2.85
C ALA A 58 -14.69 -5.81 -3.80
N GLU A 59 -15.58 -4.94 -4.32
CA GLU A 59 -15.17 -3.89 -5.24
C GLU A 59 -14.27 -2.87 -4.55
N GLN A 60 -14.56 -2.58 -3.28
CA GLN A 60 -13.73 -1.64 -2.53
C GLN A 60 -12.33 -2.21 -2.29
N THR A 61 -12.24 -3.50 -1.98
CA THR A 61 -10.92 -4.13 -1.78
C THR A 61 -10.11 -4.10 -3.06
N GLU A 62 -10.76 -4.34 -4.20
CA GLU A 62 -10.04 -4.30 -5.47
C GLU A 62 -9.48 -2.90 -5.72
N GLN A 63 -10.27 -1.86 -5.48
CA GLN A 63 -9.79 -0.49 -5.72
C GLN A 63 -8.67 -0.13 -4.76
N VAL A 64 -8.78 -0.53 -3.50
CA VAL A 64 -7.72 -0.26 -2.51
C VAL A 64 -6.41 -0.90 -2.96
N LEU A 65 -6.46 -2.16 -3.43
CA LEU A 65 -5.25 -2.85 -3.86
C LEU A 65 -4.70 -2.28 -5.15
N ARG A 66 -5.55 -1.79 -6.05
CA ARG A 66 -5.08 -1.08 -7.24
C ARG A 66 -4.38 0.21 -6.87
N ASN A 67 -4.91 0.93 -5.88
CA ASN A 67 -4.30 2.16 -5.41
C ASN A 67 -2.93 1.87 -4.81
N LEU A 68 -2.83 0.84 -3.97
CA LEU A 68 -1.54 0.45 -3.40
C LEU A 68 -0.54 0.05 -4.47
N THR A 69 -0.99 -0.69 -5.49
CA THR A 69 -0.14 -1.08 -6.61
C THR A 69 0.45 0.14 -7.29
N SER A 70 -0.38 1.17 -7.51
CA SER A 70 0.07 2.40 -8.16
C SER A 70 1.07 3.17 -7.30
N VAL A 71 0.81 3.24 -6.00
CA VAL A 71 1.73 3.93 -5.09
C VAL A 71 3.09 3.23 -5.09
N PHE A 72 3.10 1.90 -4.97
CA PHE A 72 4.36 1.16 -4.95
C PHE A 72 5.07 1.22 -6.30
N ALA A 73 4.32 1.22 -7.41
CA ALA A 73 4.93 1.35 -8.73
C ALA A 73 5.67 2.67 -8.86
N ALA A 74 5.14 3.74 -8.26
CA ALA A 74 5.82 5.03 -8.27
C ALA A 74 7.15 4.98 -7.51
N ALA A 75 7.32 4.02 -6.63
CA ALA A 75 8.56 3.81 -5.91
C ALA A 75 9.42 2.71 -6.54
N GLY A 76 9.00 2.19 -7.70
CA GLY A 76 9.75 1.12 -8.37
C GLY A 76 9.60 -0.23 -7.71
N VAL A 77 8.49 -0.45 -7.01
CA VAL A 77 8.25 -1.66 -6.23
C VAL A 77 7.05 -2.39 -6.82
N GLU A 78 7.15 -3.71 -6.91
CA GLU A 78 6.08 -4.56 -7.42
C GLU A 78 5.35 -5.22 -6.29
N LEU A 79 4.16 -5.76 -6.58
CA LEU A 79 3.33 -6.39 -5.57
C LEU A 79 4.03 -7.50 -4.81
N ASN A 80 4.85 -8.30 -5.51
CA ASN A 80 5.53 -9.42 -4.86
C ASN A 80 6.66 -8.96 -3.93
N GLN A 81 6.91 -7.66 -3.86
CA GLN A 81 7.90 -7.12 -2.93
C GLN A 81 7.24 -6.58 -1.67
N ILE A 82 5.93 -6.63 -1.57
CA ILE A 82 5.22 -6.23 -0.37
C ILE A 82 5.41 -7.33 0.67
N VAL A 83 5.91 -6.96 1.85
CA VAL A 83 6.24 -7.94 2.88
C VAL A 83 5.25 -7.94 4.03
N LYS A 84 4.49 -6.85 4.19
CA LYS A 84 3.54 -6.75 5.30
C LYS A 84 2.37 -5.87 4.90
N THR A 85 1.17 -6.31 5.23
CA THR A 85 -0.01 -5.47 5.11
C THR A 85 -0.78 -5.49 6.42
N THR A 86 -1.57 -4.43 6.66
CA THR A 86 -2.58 -4.42 7.69
C THR A 86 -3.89 -4.06 7.01
N VAL A 87 -4.88 -4.91 7.17
CA VAL A 87 -6.21 -4.72 6.61
C VAL A 87 -7.15 -4.30 7.72
N PHE A 88 -7.80 -3.15 7.54
CA PHE A 88 -8.80 -2.65 8.47
C PHE A 88 -10.16 -2.79 7.80
N LEU A 89 -11.08 -3.47 8.48
CA LEU A 89 -12.44 -3.65 7.98
C LEU A 89 -13.41 -2.87 8.86
N ALA A 90 -14.44 -2.31 8.25
CA ALA A 90 -15.51 -1.70 9.02
C ALA A 90 -16.37 -2.78 9.70
N ASP A 91 -16.37 -4.00 9.16
CA ASP A 91 -17.18 -5.10 9.67
C ASP A 91 -16.45 -6.41 9.36
N MET A 92 -16.13 -7.18 10.40
CA MET A 92 -15.45 -8.46 10.19
C MET A 92 -16.30 -9.48 9.44
N GLU A 93 -17.59 -9.24 9.31
CA GLU A 93 -18.44 -10.08 8.47
C GLU A 93 -17.99 -10.03 7.01
N ASP A 94 -17.25 -8.99 6.63
CA ASP A 94 -16.75 -8.84 5.25
C ASP A 94 -15.42 -9.56 5.02
N PHE A 95 -14.94 -10.30 6.03
CA PHE A 95 -13.60 -10.91 5.95
C PHE A 95 -13.47 -11.86 4.76
N ALA A 96 -14.43 -12.74 4.54
CA ALA A 96 -14.33 -13.73 3.48
C ALA A 96 -14.34 -13.07 2.09
N ALA A 97 -15.20 -12.09 1.88
CA ALA A 97 -15.28 -11.41 0.59
C ALA A 97 -14.02 -10.60 0.32
N MET A 98 -13.49 -9.94 1.35
CA MET A 98 -12.22 -9.23 1.22
C MET A 98 -11.10 -10.21 0.89
N ASN A 99 -11.03 -11.33 1.58
CA ASN A 99 -9.98 -12.33 1.38
C ASN A 99 -9.94 -12.86 -0.04
N GLU A 100 -11.08 -13.04 -0.65
CA GLU A 100 -11.12 -13.59 -2.00
C GLU A 100 -10.44 -12.64 -2.99
N VAL A 101 -10.73 -11.36 -2.88
CA VAL A 101 -10.11 -10.36 -3.77
C VAL A 101 -8.63 -10.23 -3.45
N TYR A 102 -8.31 -10.17 -2.16
CA TYR A 102 -6.93 -10.04 -1.69
C TYR A 102 -6.08 -11.20 -2.25
N GLY A 103 -6.61 -12.42 -2.18
CA GLY A 103 -5.90 -13.59 -2.68
C GLY A 103 -5.64 -13.55 -4.17
N ARG A 104 -6.58 -12.97 -4.92
CA ARG A 104 -6.36 -12.85 -6.37
C ARG A 104 -5.23 -11.89 -6.71
N PHE A 105 -5.00 -10.86 -5.87
CA PHE A 105 -3.90 -9.94 -6.11
C PHE A 105 -2.55 -10.53 -5.72
N PHE A 106 -2.46 -11.19 -4.58
CA PHE A 106 -1.17 -11.61 -4.05
C PHE A 106 -0.81 -13.06 -4.38
N GLY A 107 -1.81 -13.92 -4.56
CA GLY A 107 -1.56 -15.30 -4.91
C GLY A 107 -0.75 -16.02 -3.85
N GLU A 108 0.19 -16.81 -4.30
CA GLU A 108 0.97 -17.66 -3.40
C GLU A 108 2.04 -16.90 -2.63
N GLN A 109 2.35 -15.68 -3.06
CA GLN A 109 3.39 -14.89 -2.40
C GLN A 109 2.77 -13.80 -1.56
N SER A 110 1.79 -14.19 -0.77
CA SER A 110 1.09 -13.23 0.08
C SER A 110 2.01 -12.71 1.17
N PRO A 111 1.93 -11.42 1.48
CA PRO A 111 2.72 -10.85 2.57
C PRO A 111 2.20 -11.30 3.93
N ALA A 112 2.99 -11.06 4.96
CA ALA A 112 2.48 -11.19 6.32
C ALA A 112 1.34 -10.19 6.51
N ARG A 113 0.31 -10.55 7.28
CA ARG A 113 -0.87 -9.72 7.36
C ARG A 113 -1.52 -9.79 8.74
N ALA A 114 -2.04 -8.67 9.18
CA ALA A 114 -3.01 -8.61 10.26
C ALA A 114 -4.31 -8.05 9.70
N THR A 115 -5.44 -8.55 10.17
CA THR A 115 -6.75 -8.04 9.78
C THR A 115 -7.55 -7.76 11.03
N VAL A 116 -8.07 -6.55 11.15
CA VAL A 116 -8.82 -6.13 12.34
C VAL A 116 -10.06 -5.35 11.91
N GLN A 117 -11.03 -5.28 12.81
CA GLN A 117 -12.18 -4.42 12.61
C GLN A 117 -11.90 -3.09 13.28
N ALA A 118 -12.11 -2.01 12.56
CA ALA A 118 -11.97 -0.66 13.10
C ALA A 118 -13.34 -0.15 13.51
N ALA A 119 -13.35 0.73 14.50
CA ALA A 119 -14.61 1.34 14.94
C ALA A 119 -15.26 2.11 13.78
N ARG A 120 -14.44 2.73 12.93
CA ARG A 120 -14.91 3.48 11.78
C ARG A 120 -13.71 3.76 10.89
N LEU A 121 -13.93 3.81 9.59
CA LEU A 121 -12.88 4.12 8.63
C LEU A 121 -13.20 5.46 7.95
N PRO A 122 -12.20 6.15 7.40
CA PRO A 122 -12.41 7.44 6.76
C PRO A 122 -13.47 7.34 5.67
N ARG A 123 -14.35 8.33 5.63
CA ARG A 123 -15.43 8.43 4.66
C ARG A 123 -16.31 7.20 4.64
N ASP A 124 -16.35 6.47 5.77
CA ASP A 124 -17.15 5.26 5.93
C ASP A 124 -16.77 4.16 4.94
N ALA A 125 -15.49 4.06 4.62
CA ALA A 125 -14.98 2.97 3.79
C ALA A 125 -15.25 1.64 4.50
N LYS A 126 -15.44 0.60 3.71
CA LYS A 126 -15.59 -0.75 4.25
C LYS A 126 -14.25 -1.42 4.47
N VAL A 127 -13.21 -0.93 3.82
CA VAL A 127 -11.89 -1.53 3.93
C VAL A 127 -10.83 -0.45 3.72
N GLU A 128 -9.71 -0.60 4.45
CA GLU A 128 -8.53 0.23 4.27
C GLU A 128 -7.33 -0.68 4.45
N ILE A 129 -6.29 -0.51 3.63
CA ILE A 129 -5.11 -1.36 3.70
C ILE A 129 -3.86 -0.49 3.62
N GLU A 130 -2.94 -0.71 4.56
CA GLU A 130 -1.61 -0.12 4.50
C GLU A 130 -0.60 -1.23 4.27
N ALA A 131 0.61 -0.88 3.82
CA ALA A 131 1.57 -1.91 3.45
C ALA A 131 3.00 -1.44 3.54
N ILE A 132 3.90 -2.40 3.70
CA ILE A 132 5.34 -2.17 3.70
C ILE A 132 5.95 -3.09 2.66
N ALA A 133 6.85 -2.55 1.84
CA ALA A 133 7.53 -3.30 0.79
C ALA A 133 9.03 -3.16 0.91
N VAL A 134 9.73 -4.11 0.32
CA VAL A 134 11.17 -4.07 0.23
C VAL A 134 11.55 -3.69 -1.18
N SER A 135 12.41 -2.68 -1.32
CA SER A 135 12.90 -2.24 -2.61
C SER A 135 14.19 -2.99 -2.88
N GLU A 136 14.14 -3.87 -3.89
CA GLU A 136 15.26 -4.72 -4.17
C GLU A 136 16.43 -3.93 -4.66
N PRO A 137 17.57 -4.08 -4.09
CA PRO A 137 18.74 -3.44 -4.65
C PRO A 137 19.07 -4.14 -5.94
N ARG A 138 19.31 -3.49 -7.01
CA ARG A 138 19.61 -4.06 -8.18
C ARG A 138 20.74 -4.73 -8.22
N ALA A 139 20.80 -5.35 -8.67
CA ALA A 139 21.85 -5.94 -8.88
C ALA A 139 22.74 -6.48 -8.16
N VAL A 140 22.37 -6.57 -7.81
CA VAL A 140 22.94 -6.91 -7.20
C VAL A 140 23.94 -7.24 -7.35
N ALA A 141 23.79 -6.77 -7.29
CA ALA A 141 24.67 -6.79 -7.26
C ALA A 141 25.34 -7.75 -7.54
N THR A 142 24.98 -8.14 -7.91
CA THR A 142 25.44 -8.81 -8.33
C THR A 142 26.25 -9.41 -8.27
N GLY A 143 26.25 -9.58 -7.97
CA GLY A 143 26.85 -10.12 -7.89
C GLY A 143 27.35 -10.74 -8.26
N SER A 144 27.34 -10.83 -8.53
CA SER A 144 27.66 -11.36 -9.00
C SER A 144 28.22 -11.75 -9.35
#